data_c45b82e67f56f52fa37f444d3fbe9a85
#
_entry.id   c45b82e67f56f52fa37f444d3fbe9a85
#
_cell.length_a   1.000
_cell.length_b   1.000
_cell.length_c   1.000
_cell.angle_alpha   90.00
_cell.angle_beta   90.00
_cell.angle_gamma   90.00
#
_symmetry.space_group_name_H-M   'P 1'
#
loop_
_entity.id
_entity.type
_entity.pdbx_description
1 polymer ?
#
loop_
_entity_poly.entity_id
_entity_poly.type
_entity_poly.pdbx_seq_one_letter_code
_entity_poly.pdbx_strand_id
1 'polypeptide(L)'
;MNEILDTILSFVEGVPPVWRTLLAGFAVMLETSVLVGLIVPGDTMVLVASTGVTTVVQWIFMVIAVVLGALLGESIGFWLGRIFGPKLRASWLGQRVGEDRWEKADRFVKKRGGIAVFISRFLPVFHSVIPLTAGMTLMRYRTFMAWTVPACIIWAFIYVSIGSGAAETYRELQSSFESAGWVFIAIVVVSILFLAVIKSVLTRFAHSNDAIDQVEEAIAATEATAEPASEASSEPAEGASSESPKN
;
A
#
# COMPACT_ATOMS: atom_id res chain seq x y z
N MET A 1 -25.87 2.84 -22.47
CA MET A 1 -24.83 2.33 -21.56
C MET A 1 -24.01 1.25 -22.22
N ASN A 2 -24.62 0.32 -22.95
CA ASN A 2 -23.92 -0.70 -23.73
C ASN A 2 -22.98 -0.09 -24.78
N GLU A 3 -23.39 1.00 -25.47
CA GLU A 3 -22.54 1.70 -26.44
C GLU A 3 -21.21 2.20 -25.88
N ILE A 4 -21.19 2.67 -24.62
CA ILE A 4 -19.94 3.14 -23.98
C ILE A 4 -19.02 1.95 -23.69
N LEU A 5 -19.57 0.86 -23.19
CA LEU A 5 -18.81 -0.36 -22.90
C LEU A 5 -18.25 -0.98 -24.20
N ASP A 6 -19.10 -1.05 -25.24
CA ASP A 6 -18.67 -1.56 -26.55
C ASP A 6 -17.58 -0.67 -27.17
N THR A 7 -17.68 0.64 -26.99
CA THR A 7 -16.64 1.58 -27.44
C THR A 7 -15.32 1.38 -26.69
N ILE A 8 -15.37 1.21 -25.37
CA ILE A 8 -14.15 0.94 -24.58
C ILE A 8 -13.53 -0.39 -24.96
N LEU A 9 -14.34 -1.46 -25.05
CA LEU A 9 -13.86 -2.79 -25.41
C LEU A 9 -13.25 -2.80 -26.80
N SER A 10 -13.94 -2.21 -27.80
CA SER A 10 -13.43 -2.14 -29.18
C SER A 10 -12.14 -1.31 -29.28
N PHE A 11 -12.02 -0.22 -28.52
CA PHE A 11 -10.79 0.55 -28.45
C PHE A 11 -9.63 -0.29 -27.87
N VAL A 12 -9.87 -1.00 -26.76
CA VAL A 12 -8.86 -1.85 -26.11
C VAL A 12 -8.46 -3.02 -27.02
N GLU A 13 -9.41 -3.64 -27.72
CA GLU A 13 -9.16 -4.73 -28.68
C GLU A 13 -8.39 -4.24 -29.91
N GLY A 14 -8.60 -3.00 -30.33
CA GLY A 14 -7.86 -2.37 -31.43
C GLY A 14 -6.38 -2.12 -31.12
N VAL A 15 -5.98 -2.10 -29.85
CA VAL A 15 -4.57 -1.97 -29.46
C VAL A 15 -3.89 -3.34 -29.54
N PRO A 16 -2.78 -3.49 -30.28
CA PRO A 16 -2.04 -4.75 -30.33
C PRO A 16 -1.69 -5.27 -28.94
N PRO A 17 -1.83 -6.59 -28.67
CA PRO A 17 -1.65 -7.16 -27.32
C PRO A 17 -0.32 -6.81 -26.66
N VAL A 18 0.75 -6.71 -27.42
CA VAL A 18 2.08 -6.35 -26.92
C VAL A 18 2.09 -4.93 -26.36
N TRP A 19 1.58 -3.95 -27.10
CA TRP A 19 1.53 -2.56 -26.66
C TRP A 19 0.62 -2.38 -25.47
N ARG A 20 -0.53 -3.02 -25.47
CA ARG A 20 -1.48 -3.02 -24.36
C ARG A 20 -0.84 -3.53 -23.08
N THR A 21 -0.11 -4.64 -23.15
CA THR A 21 0.61 -5.23 -22.03
C THR A 21 1.73 -4.32 -21.52
N LEU A 22 2.52 -3.75 -22.43
CA LEU A 22 3.60 -2.82 -22.06
C LEU A 22 3.07 -1.53 -21.42
N LEU A 23 2.00 -0.96 -21.98
CA LEU A 23 1.37 0.25 -21.46
C LEU A 23 0.79 0.03 -20.06
N ALA A 24 0.15 -1.12 -19.81
CA ALA A 24 -0.37 -1.47 -18.50
C ALA A 24 0.77 -1.58 -17.46
N GLY A 25 1.84 -2.29 -17.76
CA GLY A 25 3.01 -2.39 -16.89
C GLY A 25 3.69 -1.04 -16.64
N PHE A 26 3.80 -0.21 -17.69
CA PHE A 26 4.39 1.14 -17.59
C PHE A 26 3.52 2.08 -16.76
N ALA A 27 2.19 2.02 -16.91
CA ALA A 27 1.26 2.83 -16.13
C ALA A 27 1.37 2.53 -14.63
N VAL A 28 1.41 1.25 -14.25
CA VAL A 28 1.61 0.84 -12.85
C VAL A 28 2.98 1.26 -12.34
N MET A 29 4.02 1.13 -13.16
CA MET A 29 5.36 1.60 -12.78
C MET A 29 5.36 3.10 -12.46
N LEU A 30 4.73 3.91 -13.29
CA LEU A 30 4.62 5.36 -13.06
C LEU A 30 3.81 5.66 -11.79
N GLU A 31 2.66 5.00 -11.61
CA GLU A 31 1.80 5.17 -10.45
C GLU A 31 2.56 4.91 -9.14
N THR A 32 3.33 3.82 -9.09
CA THR A 32 4.01 3.39 -7.87
C THR A 32 5.36 4.07 -7.64
N SER A 33 5.94 4.76 -8.65
CA SER A 33 7.32 5.25 -8.57
C SER A 33 7.48 6.58 -7.80
N VAL A 34 6.66 7.59 -8.03
CA VAL A 34 6.95 8.98 -7.59
C VAL A 34 5.71 9.74 -7.11
N LEU A 35 4.78 9.11 -6.39
CA LEU A 35 3.51 9.76 -6.01
C LEU A 35 2.69 10.22 -7.25
N VAL A 36 3.13 9.90 -8.46
CA VAL A 36 2.42 10.17 -9.71
C VAL A 36 1.10 9.43 -9.75
N GLY A 37 0.98 8.36 -8.96
CA GLY A 37 -0.27 7.63 -8.73
C GLY A 37 -1.43 8.46 -8.15
N LEU A 38 -1.14 9.64 -7.62
CA LEU A 38 -2.21 10.61 -7.32
C LEU A 38 -2.81 11.27 -8.59
N ILE A 39 -2.15 11.13 -9.73
CA ILE A 39 -2.52 11.76 -11.00
C ILE A 39 -2.85 10.70 -12.06
N VAL A 40 -2.09 9.63 -12.13
CA VAL A 40 -2.25 8.55 -13.12
C VAL A 40 -2.88 7.32 -12.45
N PRO A 41 -4.11 6.95 -12.79
CA PRO A 41 -4.77 5.78 -12.22
C PRO A 41 -4.29 4.48 -12.91
N GLY A 42 -3.08 4.04 -12.61
CA GLY A 42 -2.47 2.84 -13.18
C GLY A 42 -3.27 1.57 -12.91
N ASP A 43 -3.82 1.45 -11.68
CA ASP A 43 -4.71 0.36 -11.28
C ASP A 43 -5.91 0.23 -12.24
N THR A 44 -6.54 1.37 -12.58
CA THR A 44 -7.65 1.41 -13.54
C THR A 44 -7.17 1.04 -14.94
N MET A 45 -5.97 1.49 -15.35
CA MET A 45 -5.41 1.13 -16.64
C MET A 45 -5.13 -0.37 -16.77
N VAL A 46 -4.70 -1.04 -15.69
CA VAL A 46 -4.55 -2.50 -15.67
C VAL A 46 -5.89 -3.20 -15.84
N LEU A 47 -6.93 -2.78 -15.10
CA LEU A 47 -8.27 -3.34 -15.26
C LEU A 47 -8.78 -3.21 -16.69
N VAL A 48 -8.71 -1.99 -17.26
CA VAL A 48 -9.15 -1.72 -18.64
C VAL A 48 -8.30 -2.48 -19.66
N ALA A 49 -6.98 -2.48 -19.55
CA ALA A 49 -6.12 -3.22 -20.48
C ALA A 49 -6.37 -4.74 -20.41
N SER A 50 -6.72 -5.25 -19.23
CA SER A 50 -6.99 -6.69 -19.04
C SER A 50 -8.30 -7.14 -19.67
N THR A 51 -9.25 -6.24 -19.97
CA THR A 51 -10.49 -6.60 -20.67
C THR A 51 -10.24 -7.12 -22.10
N GLY A 52 -9.13 -6.72 -22.71
CA GLY A 52 -8.74 -7.21 -24.03
C GLY A 52 -7.94 -8.52 -24.01
N VAL A 53 -7.71 -9.14 -22.86
CA VAL A 53 -7.03 -10.43 -22.73
C VAL A 53 -8.01 -11.54 -23.12
N THR A 54 -7.65 -12.33 -24.14
CA THR A 54 -8.52 -13.38 -24.70
C THR A 54 -7.91 -14.78 -24.60
N THR A 55 -6.63 -14.88 -24.23
CA THR A 55 -5.93 -16.16 -24.14
C THR A 55 -5.14 -16.25 -22.83
N VAL A 56 -4.92 -17.48 -22.35
CA VAL A 56 -4.10 -17.74 -21.16
C VAL A 56 -2.67 -17.20 -21.32
N VAL A 57 -2.13 -17.29 -22.54
CA VAL A 57 -0.79 -16.77 -22.84
C VAL A 57 -0.73 -15.26 -22.68
N GLN A 58 -1.71 -14.52 -23.20
CA GLN A 58 -1.81 -13.07 -23.01
C GLN A 58 -2.00 -12.71 -21.54
N TRP A 59 -2.80 -13.49 -20.81
CA TRP A 59 -3.01 -13.32 -19.38
C TRP A 59 -1.70 -13.44 -18.59
N ILE A 60 -0.90 -14.49 -18.86
CA ILE A 60 0.41 -14.69 -18.22
C ILE A 60 1.34 -13.50 -18.50
N PHE A 61 1.45 -13.07 -19.76
CA PHE A 61 2.29 -11.94 -20.12
C PHE A 61 1.81 -10.63 -19.47
N MET A 62 0.49 -10.42 -19.39
CA MET A 62 -0.09 -9.26 -18.71
C MET A 62 0.27 -9.26 -17.21
N VAL A 63 0.09 -10.38 -16.50
CA VAL A 63 0.46 -10.52 -15.09
C VAL A 63 1.96 -10.24 -14.90
N ILE A 64 2.81 -10.85 -15.72
CA ILE A 64 4.26 -10.64 -15.63
C ILE A 64 4.63 -9.16 -15.85
N ALA A 65 4.09 -8.52 -16.87
CA ALA A 65 4.38 -7.12 -17.17
C ALA A 65 3.91 -6.19 -16.05
N VAL A 66 2.73 -6.42 -15.49
CA VAL A 66 2.17 -5.66 -14.37
C VAL A 66 2.99 -5.86 -13.09
N VAL A 67 3.40 -7.10 -12.78
CA VAL A 67 4.27 -7.40 -11.64
C VAL A 67 5.62 -6.69 -11.80
N LEU A 68 6.25 -6.80 -12.97
CA LEU A 68 7.55 -6.16 -13.22
C LEU A 68 7.43 -4.63 -13.16
N GLY A 69 6.37 -4.06 -13.72
CA GLY A 69 6.09 -2.62 -13.65
C GLY A 69 5.94 -2.16 -12.20
N ALA A 70 5.13 -2.86 -11.41
CA ALA A 70 4.92 -2.57 -10.00
C ALA A 70 6.23 -2.66 -9.20
N LEU A 71 7.01 -3.75 -9.36
CA LEU A 71 8.28 -3.94 -8.66
C LEU A 71 9.31 -2.86 -9.02
N LEU A 72 9.38 -2.46 -10.28
CA LEU A 72 10.25 -1.38 -10.72
C LEU A 72 9.82 -0.06 -10.10
N GLY A 73 8.53 0.28 -10.16
CA GLY A 73 8.01 1.51 -9.60
C GLY A 73 8.20 1.60 -8.09
N GLU A 74 7.89 0.55 -7.33
CA GLU A 74 8.11 0.50 -5.88
C GLU A 74 9.60 0.54 -5.51
N SER A 75 10.47 -0.07 -6.33
CA SER A 75 11.92 0.03 -6.15
C SER A 75 12.41 1.45 -6.35
N ILE A 76 11.95 2.13 -7.41
CA ILE A 76 12.24 3.55 -7.65
C ILE A 76 11.75 4.38 -6.46
N GLY A 77 10.51 4.17 -5.99
CA GLY A 77 9.96 4.83 -4.81
C GLY A 77 10.84 4.63 -3.57
N PHE A 78 11.26 3.40 -3.28
CA PHE A 78 12.15 3.09 -2.17
C PHE A 78 13.48 3.85 -2.26
N TRP A 79 14.15 3.84 -3.41
CA TRP A 79 15.42 4.53 -3.60
C TRP A 79 15.28 6.05 -3.57
N LEU A 80 14.20 6.59 -4.12
CA LEU A 80 13.89 8.01 -4.00
C LEU A 80 13.66 8.43 -2.54
N GLY A 81 12.93 7.62 -1.77
CA GLY A 81 12.78 7.82 -0.33
C GLY A 81 14.12 7.77 0.40
N ARG A 82 15.00 6.84 0.04
CA ARG A 82 16.34 6.68 0.63
C ARG A 82 17.26 7.87 0.39
N ILE A 83 17.23 8.43 -0.82
CA ILE A 83 18.17 9.48 -1.25
C ILE A 83 17.60 10.87 -0.97
N PHE A 84 16.31 11.08 -1.26
CA PHE A 84 15.68 12.39 -1.27
C PHE A 84 14.54 12.56 -0.26
N GLY A 85 14.34 11.60 0.67
CA GLY A 85 13.18 11.53 1.55
C GLY A 85 12.71 12.86 2.15
N PRO A 86 13.53 13.61 2.90
CA PRO A 86 13.12 14.88 3.48
C PRO A 86 12.74 15.94 2.44
N LYS A 87 13.47 16.01 1.31
CA LYS A 87 13.18 16.94 0.21
C LYS A 87 11.90 16.57 -0.51
N LEU A 88 11.62 15.27 -0.65
CA LEU A 88 10.42 14.77 -1.28
C LEU A 88 9.17 15.06 -0.44
N ARG A 89 9.26 14.87 0.87
CA ARG A 89 8.20 15.21 1.83
C ARG A 89 7.88 16.71 1.81
N ALA A 90 8.87 17.57 1.69
CA ALA A 90 8.72 19.02 1.58
C ALA A 90 8.29 19.50 0.18
N SER A 91 8.30 18.63 -0.85
CA SER A 91 7.91 18.99 -2.21
C SER A 91 6.39 19.21 -2.34
N TRP A 92 5.97 19.84 -3.45
CA TRP A 92 4.54 20.02 -3.75
C TRP A 92 3.75 18.69 -3.74
N LEU A 93 4.32 17.63 -4.28
CA LEU A 93 3.72 16.29 -4.26
C LEU A 93 3.63 15.73 -2.84
N GLY A 94 4.69 15.89 -2.04
CA GLY A 94 4.72 15.47 -0.65
C GLY A 94 3.67 16.20 0.20
N GLN A 95 3.52 17.51 -0.01
CA GLN A 95 2.50 18.32 0.67
C GLN A 95 1.07 17.92 0.25
N ARG A 96 0.85 17.51 -1.01
CA ARG A 96 -0.45 17.03 -1.48
C ARG A 96 -0.86 15.70 -0.83
N VAL A 97 0.09 14.86 -0.43
CA VAL A 97 -0.18 13.65 0.38
C VAL A 97 -0.73 14.03 1.75
N GLY A 98 -0.23 15.11 2.34
CA GLY A 98 -0.56 15.59 3.68
C GLY A 98 0.30 14.93 4.76
N GLU A 99 0.69 15.73 5.76
CA GLU A 99 1.58 15.33 6.85
C GLU A 99 1.03 14.13 7.65
N ASP A 100 -0.27 14.12 7.94
CA ASP A 100 -0.92 13.02 8.67
C ASP A 100 -0.73 11.65 8.01
N ARG A 101 -0.73 11.60 6.67
CA ARG A 101 -0.51 10.34 5.95
C ARG A 101 0.94 9.91 6.00
N TRP A 102 1.88 10.86 5.95
CA TRP A 102 3.30 10.59 6.12
C TRP A 102 3.60 10.03 7.51
N GLU A 103 3.07 10.65 8.56
CA GLU A 103 3.25 10.17 9.93
C GLU A 103 2.64 8.79 10.16
N LYS A 104 1.42 8.56 9.64
CA LYS A 104 0.77 7.24 9.69
C LYS A 104 1.60 6.19 8.97
N ALA A 105 2.13 6.52 7.78
CA ALA A 105 2.99 5.61 7.03
C ALA A 105 4.30 5.31 7.76
N ASP A 106 4.92 6.33 8.36
CA ASP A 106 6.16 6.20 9.13
C ASP A 106 5.97 5.33 10.38
N ARG A 107 4.93 5.60 11.18
CA ARG A 107 4.55 4.75 12.32
C ARG A 107 4.25 3.32 11.89
N PHE A 108 3.50 3.15 10.80
CA PHE A 108 3.13 1.82 10.30
C PHE A 108 4.34 1.01 9.85
N VAL A 109 5.29 1.63 9.13
CA VAL A 109 6.54 0.97 8.71
C VAL A 109 7.44 0.66 9.90
N LYS A 110 7.62 1.61 10.84
CA LYS A 110 8.45 1.40 12.03
C LYS A 110 7.91 0.26 12.91
N LYS A 111 6.60 0.18 13.09
CA LYS A 111 5.96 -0.79 13.96
C LYS A 111 5.77 -2.17 13.34
N ARG A 112 5.39 -2.24 12.07
CA ARG A 112 5.02 -3.48 11.37
C ARG A 112 6.09 -3.98 10.40
N GLY A 113 7.10 -3.18 10.11
CA GLY A 113 8.20 -3.56 9.22
C GLY A 113 7.72 -4.02 7.84
N GLY A 114 8.15 -5.22 7.43
CA GLY A 114 7.81 -5.77 6.12
C GLY A 114 6.32 -6.06 5.91
N ILE A 115 5.58 -6.39 6.98
CA ILE A 115 4.12 -6.61 6.91
C ILE A 115 3.41 -5.32 6.47
N ALA A 116 3.89 -4.14 6.91
CA ALA A 116 3.35 -2.87 6.46
C ALA A 116 3.49 -2.69 4.94
N VAL A 117 4.63 -3.09 4.40
CA VAL A 117 4.90 -3.07 2.94
C VAL A 117 3.91 -3.97 2.21
N PHE A 118 3.72 -5.21 2.66
CA PHE A 118 2.78 -6.14 2.05
C PHE A 118 1.34 -5.61 2.05
N ILE A 119 0.85 -5.17 3.21
CA ILE A 119 -0.54 -4.69 3.37
C ILE A 119 -0.77 -3.40 2.57
N SER A 120 0.23 -2.54 2.49
CA SER A 120 0.11 -1.26 1.79
C SER A 120 -0.31 -1.40 0.34
N ARG A 121 0.08 -2.49 -0.34
CA ARG A 121 -0.27 -2.74 -1.74
C ARG A 121 -1.79 -2.78 -1.98
N PHE A 122 -2.55 -3.18 -0.97
CA PHE A 122 -4.01 -3.27 -1.04
C PHE A 122 -4.73 -2.02 -0.52
N LEU A 123 -3.97 -0.99 -0.09
CA LEU A 123 -4.51 0.25 0.45
C LEU A 123 -4.26 1.39 -0.55
N PRO A 124 -5.32 2.01 -1.13
CA PRO A 124 -5.18 3.18 -1.99
C PRO A 124 -4.35 4.28 -1.31
N VAL A 125 -3.53 4.98 -2.05
CA VAL A 125 -2.60 6.02 -1.59
C VAL A 125 -1.41 5.48 -0.80
N PHE A 126 -1.59 4.51 0.11
CA PHE A 126 -0.50 3.97 0.93
C PHE A 126 0.52 3.19 0.12
N HIS A 127 0.10 2.48 -0.95
CA HIS A 127 1.03 1.76 -1.82
C HIS A 127 2.06 2.68 -2.52
N SER A 128 1.73 3.96 -2.73
CA SER A 128 2.68 4.94 -3.28
C SER A 128 3.53 5.63 -2.21
N VAL A 129 3.03 5.73 -0.97
CA VAL A 129 3.72 6.42 0.14
C VAL A 129 4.64 5.47 0.91
N ILE A 130 4.23 4.23 1.13
CA ILE A 130 4.99 3.26 1.94
C ILE A 130 6.36 2.91 1.35
N PRO A 131 6.56 2.71 0.03
CA PRO A 131 7.90 2.51 -0.52
C PRO A 131 8.85 3.66 -0.21
N LEU A 132 8.38 4.91 -0.37
CA LEU A 132 9.13 6.11 -0.02
C LEU A 132 9.48 6.14 1.47
N THR A 133 8.50 5.88 2.33
CA THR A 133 8.69 5.85 3.79
C THR A 133 9.62 4.73 4.21
N ALA A 134 9.47 3.53 3.65
CA ALA A 134 10.38 2.40 3.88
C ALA A 134 11.82 2.73 3.46
N GLY A 135 11.97 3.49 2.36
CA GLY A 135 13.26 4.03 1.93
C GLY A 135 13.88 5.02 2.92
N MET A 136 13.06 5.88 3.54
CA MET A 136 13.52 6.85 4.55
C MET A 136 13.90 6.19 5.88
N THR A 137 13.33 5.03 6.20
CA THR A 137 13.66 4.27 7.40
C THR A 137 14.95 3.48 7.23
N LEU A 138 15.41 2.81 8.31
CA LEU A 138 16.58 1.90 8.28
C LEU A 138 16.26 0.53 7.66
N MET A 139 15.10 0.35 7.01
CA MET A 139 14.72 -0.92 6.38
C MET A 139 15.70 -1.29 5.27
N ARG A 140 16.14 -2.55 5.27
CA ARG A 140 17.01 -3.09 4.21
C ARG A 140 16.19 -3.33 2.94
N TYR A 141 16.74 -2.98 1.77
CA TYR A 141 16.09 -3.20 0.48
C TYR A 141 15.66 -4.66 0.26
N ARG A 142 16.49 -5.63 0.69
CA ARG A 142 16.15 -7.06 0.59
C ARG A 142 14.90 -7.42 1.39
N THR A 143 14.73 -6.86 2.58
CA THR A 143 13.53 -7.06 3.41
C THR A 143 12.33 -6.41 2.75
N PHE A 144 12.47 -5.19 2.23
CA PHE A 144 11.44 -4.51 1.47
C PHE A 144 10.95 -5.38 0.30
N MET A 145 11.87 -5.82 -0.57
CA MET A 145 11.53 -6.66 -1.73
C MET A 145 10.92 -8.01 -1.37
N ALA A 146 11.36 -8.65 -0.28
CA ALA A 146 10.81 -9.93 0.16
C ALA A 146 9.30 -9.85 0.49
N TRP A 147 8.80 -8.69 0.91
CA TRP A 147 7.38 -8.44 1.17
C TRP A 147 6.65 -7.82 -0.01
N THR A 148 7.33 -7.02 -0.82
CA THR A 148 6.79 -6.39 -2.03
C THR A 148 6.46 -7.42 -3.12
N VAL A 149 7.37 -8.37 -3.38
CA VAL A 149 7.20 -9.36 -4.46
C VAL A 149 5.90 -10.18 -4.29
N PRO A 150 5.64 -10.86 -3.16
CA PRO A 150 4.40 -11.61 -3.01
C PRO A 150 3.15 -10.72 -3.05
N ALA A 151 3.22 -9.50 -2.52
CA ALA A 151 2.11 -8.55 -2.58
C ALA A 151 1.77 -8.15 -4.02
N CYS A 152 2.77 -7.82 -4.83
CA CYS A 152 2.58 -7.46 -6.25
C CYS A 152 2.06 -8.63 -7.08
N ILE A 153 2.54 -9.86 -6.83
CA ILE A 153 2.06 -11.06 -7.53
C ILE A 153 0.57 -11.28 -7.24
N ILE A 154 0.17 -11.28 -5.97
CA ILE A 154 -1.23 -11.50 -5.57
C ILE A 154 -2.11 -10.39 -6.14
N TRP A 155 -1.68 -9.15 -6.01
CA TRP A 155 -2.42 -7.99 -6.52
C TRP A 155 -2.60 -8.05 -8.04
N ALA A 156 -1.53 -8.28 -8.81
CA ALA A 156 -1.59 -8.36 -10.26
C ALA A 156 -2.47 -9.53 -10.73
N PHE A 157 -2.35 -10.70 -10.08
CA PHE A 157 -3.21 -11.84 -10.35
C PHE A 157 -4.69 -11.49 -10.20
N ILE A 158 -5.07 -10.82 -9.09
CA ILE A 158 -6.45 -10.43 -8.82
C ILE A 158 -6.93 -9.43 -9.89
N TYR A 159 -6.18 -8.35 -10.13
CA TYR A 159 -6.61 -7.28 -11.03
C TYR A 159 -6.73 -7.74 -12.49
N VAL A 160 -5.75 -8.49 -12.98
CA VAL A 160 -5.78 -9.02 -14.35
C VAL A 160 -6.88 -10.05 -14.52
N SER A 161 -7.13 -10.91 -13.51
CA SER A 161 -8.22 -11.90 -13.57
C SER A 161 -9.60 -11.23 -13.52
N ILE A 162 -9.77 -10.19 -12.70
CA ILE A 162 -11.04 -9.43 -12.67
C ILE A 162 -11.28 -8.77 -14.03
N GLY A 163 -10.30 -8.08 -14.60
CA GLY A 163 -10.47 -7.39 -15.88
C GLY A 163 -10.79 -8.35 -17.04
N SER A 164 -10.05 -9.45 -17.16
CA SER A 164 -10.27 -10.44 -18.21
C SER A 164 -11.58 -11.21 -18.02
N GLY A 165 -11.88 -11.66 -16.81
CA GLY A 165 -13.10 -12.40 -16.51
C GLY A 165 -14.37 -11.57 -16.67
N ALA A 166 -14.34 -10.30 -16.29
CA ALA A 166 -15.45 -9.39 -16.49
C ALA A 166 -15.77 -9.18 -17.97
N ALA A 167 -14.75 -9.06 -18.82
CA ALA A 167 -14.93 -8.89 -20.26
C ALA A 167 -15.44 -10.20 -20.94
N GLU A 168 -14.95 -11.34 -20.51
CA GLU A 168 -15.39 -12.65 -21.01
C GLU A 168 -16.87 -12.86 -20.68
N THR A 169 -17.25 -12.64 -19.41
CA THR A 169 -18.65 -12.71 -18.98
C THR A 169 -19.56 -11.75 -19.75
N TYR A 170 -19.09 -10.52 -20.01
CA TYR A 170 -19.84 -9.55 -20.81
C TYR A 170 -20.08 -10.05 -22.24
N ARG A 171 -19.05 -10.59 -22.92
CA ARG A 171 -19.16 -11.12 -24.29
C ARG A 171 -20.10 -12.32 -24.38
N GLU A 172 -20.04 -13.23 -23.41
CA GLU A 172 -20.95 -14.39 -23.34
C GLU A 172 -22.42 -13.95 -23.14
N LEU A 173 -22.65 -13.00 -22.25
CA LEU A 173 -23.99 -12.51 -21.93
C LEU A 173 -24.56 -11.63 -23.03
N GLN A 174 -23.74 -10.87 -23.78
CA GLN A 174 -24.17 -10.05 -24.90
C GLN A 174 -24.82 -10.91 -26.01
N SER A 175 -24.32 -12.13 -26.19
CA SER A 175 -24.92 -13.08 -27.16
C SER A 175 -26.26 -13.66 -26.72
N SER A 176 -26.60 -13.57 -25.44
CA SER A 176 -27.73 -14.29 -24.84
C SER A 176 -28.83 -13.36 -24.24
N PHE A 177 -28.52 -12.12 -23.85
CA PHE A 177 -29.45 -11.25 -23.15
C PHE A 177 -29.24 -9.75 -23.43
N GLU A 178 -30.34 -9.02 -23.60
CA GLU A 178 -30.38 -7.55 -23.67
C GLU A 178 -29.85 -6.84 -22.42
N SER A 179 -29.67 -7.57 -21.31
CA SER A 179 -29.27 -7.07 -19.98
C SER A 179 -27.79 -7.31 -19.62
N ALA A 180 -26.96 -7.75 -20.56
CA ALA A 180 -25.54 -8.08 -20.32
C ALA A 180 -24.73 -6.91 -19.68
N GLY A 181 -25.05 -5.67 -20.05
CA GLY A 181 -24.42 -4.48 -19.46
C GLY A 181 -24.63 -4.35 -17.94
N TRP A 182 -25.79 -4.73 -17.44
CA TRP A 182 -26.07 -4.70 -16.00
C TRP A 182 -25.30 -5.77 -15.23
N VAL A 183 -25.11 -6.95 -15.83
CA VAL A 183 -24.32 -8.04 -15.21
C VAL A 183 -22.84 -7.65 -15.15
N PHE A 184 -22.30 -7.06 -16.21
CA PHE A 184 -20.92 -6.52 -16.21
C PHE A 184 -20.73 -5.50 -15.08
N ILE A 185 -21.63 -4.53 -14.97
CA ILE A 185 -21.61 -3.53 -13.90
C ILE A 185 -21.72 -4.19 -12.53
N ALA A 186 -22.61 -5.18 -12.37
CA ALA A 186 -22.73 -5.91 -11.11
C ALA A 186 -21.41 -6.61 -10.73
N ILE A 187 -20.72 -7.26 -11.67
CA ILE A 187 -19.42 -7.90 -11.44
C ILE A 187 -18.37 -6.87 -11.03
N VAL A 188 -18.30 -5.73 -11.74
CA VAL A 188 -17.35 -4.65 -11.41
C VAL A 188 -17.67 -4.07 -10.03
N VAL A 189 -18.95 -3.80 -9.74
CA VAL A 189 -19.37 -3.27 -8.43
C VAL A 189 -19.08 -4.28 -7.31
N VAL A 190 -19.40 -5.56 -7.50
CA VAL A 190 -19.10 -6.63 -6.53
C VAL A 190 -17.58 -6.72 -6.31
N SER A 191 -16.79 -6.61 -7.36
CA SER A 191 -15.32 -6.62 -7.26
C SER A 191 -14.78 -5.42 -6.48
N ILE A 192 -15.31 -4.22 -6.76
CA ILE A 192 -14.98 -2.99 -6.02
C ILE A 192 -15.40 -3.12 -4.56
N LEU A 193 -16.62 -3.63 -4.28
CA LEU A 193 -17.11 -3.86 -2.93
C LEU A 193 -16.25 -4.90 -2.19
N PHE A 194 -15.86 -5.97 -2.85
CA PHE A 194 -14.97 -6.98 -2.29
C PHE A 194 -13.60 -6.39 -1.91
N LEU A 195 -13.02 -5.59 -2.79
CA LEU A 195 -11.79 -4.85 -2.49
C LEU A 195 -11.98 -3.84 -1.35
N ALA A 196 -13.14 -3.16 -1.30
CA ALA A 196 -13.49 -2.25 -0.22
C ALA A 196 -13.68 -2.97 1.13
N VAL A 197 -14.25 -4.20 1.12
CA VAL A 197 -14.37 -5.05 2.31
C VAL A 197 -13.00 -5.51 2.79
N ILE A 198 -12.14 -6.00 1.89
CA ILE A 198 -10.74 -6.34 2.24
C ILE A 198 -10.06 -5.12 2.86
N LYS A 199 -10.18 -3.96 2.23
CA LYS A 199 -9.66 -2.70 2.78
C LYS A 199 -10.21 -2.40 4.16
N SER A 200 -11.53 -2.51 4.36
CA SER A 200 -12.20 -2.23 5.65
C SER A 200 -11.74 -3.20 6.73
N VAL A 201 -11.59 -4.49 6.41
CA VAL A 201 -11.08 -5.51 7.33
C VAL A 201 -9.64 -5.20 7.70
N LEU A 202 -8.77 -4.93 6.72
CA LEU A 202 -7.36 -4.59 6.96
C LEU A 202 -7.20 -3.31 7.79
N THR A 203 -8.03 -2.28 7.53
CA THR A 203 -8.01 -1.04 8.31
C THR A 203 -8.54 -1.24 9.73
N ARG A 204 -9.55 -2.10 9.94
CA ARG A 204 -10.02 -2.45 11.28
C ARG A 204 -8.95 -3.20 12.08
N PHE A 205 -8.25 -4.14 11.47
CA PHE A 205 -7.12 -4.82 12.10
C PHE A 205 -5.97 -3.85 12.43
N ALA A 206 -5.70 -2.86 11.59
CA ALA A 206 -4.73 -1.81 11.89
C ALA A 206 -5.16 -0.94 13.09
N HIS A 207 -6.44 -0.53 13.16
CA HIS A 207 -6.98 0.32 14.24
C HIS A 207 -7.12 -0.40 15.58
N SER A 208 -7.50 -1.70 15.57
CA SER A 208 -7.61 -2.49 16.80
C SER A 208 -6.26 -2.62 17.53
N ASN A 209 -5.17 -2.65 16.77
CA ASN A 209 -3.84 -2.71 17.35
C ASN A 209 -3.32 -1.34 17.83
N ASP A 210 -3.75 -0.22 17.21
CA ASP A 210 -3.39 1.12 17.69
C ASP A 210 -3.97 1.40 19.09
N ALA A 211 -5.16 0.86 19.42
CA ALA A 211 -5.76 0.99 20.74
C ALA A 211 -5.00 0.19 21.81
N ILE A 212 -4.54 -1.03 21.49
CA ILE A 212 -3.72 -1.86 22.40
C ILE A 212 -2.40 -1.17 22.68
N ASP A 213 -1.80 -0.58 21.66
CA ASP A 213 -0.52 0.09 21.75
C ASP A 213 -0.58 1.40 22.56
N GLN A 214 -1.69 2.16 22.48
CA GLN A 214 -1.92 3.32 23.34
C GLN A 214 -2.06 2.94 24.81
N VAL A 215 -2.65 1.78 25.10
CA VAL A 215 -2.75 1.26 26.46
C VAL A 215 -1.37 0.84 26.98
N GLU A 216 -0.55 0.19 26.14
CA GLU A 216 0.80 -0.24 26.49
C GLU A 216 1.73 0.95 26.73
N GLU A 217 1.63 2.01 25.91
CA GLU A 217 2.37 3.27 26.07
C GLU A 217 1.92 4.04 27.35
N ALA A 218 0.63 4.01 27.66
CA ALA A 218 0.09 4.60 28.88
C ALA A 218 0.55 3.83 30.13
N ILE A 219 0.64 2.50 30.08
CA ILE A 219 1.17 1.67 31.17
C ILE A 219 2.66 1.95 31.37
N ALA A 220 3.45 1.97 30.30
CA ALA A 220 4.89 2.27 30.37
C ALA A 220 5.18 3.68 30.91
N ALA A 221 4.37 4.68 30.52
CA ALA A 221 4.46 6.02 31.05
C ALA A 221 4.10 6.10 32.57
N THR A 222 3.16 5.27 32.99
CA THR A 222 2.76 5.19 34.41
C THR A 222 3.83 4.51 35.26
N GLU A 223 4.47 3.46 34.76
CA GLU A 223 5.57 2.76 35.41
C GLU A 223 6.82 3.66 35.53
N ALA A 224 7.17 4.38 34.45
CA ALA A 224 8.28 5.34 34.45
C ALA A 224 8.07 6.51 35.44
N THR A 225 6.82 6.83 35.77
CA THR A 225 6.49 7.90 36.74
C THR A 225 6.49 7.39 38.20
N ALA A 226 6.37 6.07 38.38
CA ALA A 226 6.31 5.42 39.69
C ALA A 226 7.70 5.06 40.27
N GLU A 227 8.74 4.97 39.43
CA GLU A 227 10.08 4.54 39.82
C GLU A 227 10.92 5.57 40.64
N PRO A 228 10.76 6.92 40.56
CA PRO A 228 11.59 7.85 41.33
C PRO A 228 11.23 7.98 42.82
N ALA A 229 10.14 7.35 43.29
CA ALA A 229 9.73 7.48 44.68
C ALA A 229 10.34 6.43 45.65
N SER A 230 10.93 5.35 45.12
CA SER A 230 11.50 4.28 45.96
C SER A 230 12.98 4.43 46.26
N GLU A 231 13.72 5.21 45.46
CA GLU A 231 15.17 5.44 45.70
C GLU A 231 15.47 6.58 46.70
N ALA A 232 14.51 7.46 47.01
CA ALA A 232 14.70 8.58 47.90
C ALA A 232 14.56 8.22 49.40
N SER A 233 14.22 6.95 49.73
CA SER A 233 13.99 6.55 51.15
C SER A 233 15.07 5.66 51.75
N SER A 234 16.21 5.45 51.11
CA SER A 234 17.27 4.56 51.58
C SER A 234 18.64 5.26 51.78
N GLU A 235 18.67 6.51 52.22
CA GLU A 235 19.92 7.10 52.68
C GLU A 235 20.03 6.90 54.20
N PRO A 236 20.99 6.09 54.71
CA PRO A 236 21.19 5.91 56.16
C PRO A 236 21.90 7.13 56.73
N ALA A 237 21.28 7.71 57.75
CA ALA A 237 21.90 8.73 58.61
C ALA A 237 23.10 8.13 59.37
N GLU A 238 24.30 8.36 58.90
CA GLU A 238 25.52 7.99 59.58
C GLU A 238 26.41 9.24 59.79
N GLY A 239 26.72 9.54 61.05
CA GLY A 239 27.86 10.37 61.40
C GLY A 239 27.63 11.67 62.13
N ALA A 240 27.01 11.64 63.33
CA ALA A 240 27.26 12.66 64.30
C ALA A 240 28.26 12.14 65.40
N SER A 241 29.54 12.26 65.11
CA SER A 241 30.56 12.07 66.13
C SER A 241 30.94 13.40 66.76
N SER A 242 30.70 13.43 68.05
CA SER A 242 31.13 14.41 69.04
C SER A 242 32.58 14.84 68.96
N GLU A 243 32.84 16.11 68.93
CA GLU A 243 34.12 16.65 69.34
C GLU A 243 33.87 17.64 70.48
N SER A 244 34.37 17.28 71.66
CA SER A 244 34.39 18.06 72.89
C SER A 244 35.60 18.97 72.86
N PRO A 245 35.55 20.20 73.35
CA PRO A 245 36.69 21.08 73.40
C PRO A 245 37.49 20.84 74.72
N LYS A 246 38.83 20.76 74.59
CA LYS A 246 39.75 20.98 75.70
C LYS A 246 40.49 22.28 75.51
N ASN A 247 40.37 23.13 76.58
CA ASN A 247 41.23 24.26 76.95
C ASN A 247 41.50 25.36 75.97
#